data_453f48e326acade7c451494a546a0cf4
#
_entry.id   453f48e326acade7c451494a546a0cf4
#
_cell.length_a   1.000
_cell.length_b   1.000
_cell.length_c   1.000
_cell.angle_alpha   90.00
_cell.angle_beta   90.00
_cell.angle_gamma   90.00
#
_symmetry.space_group_name_H-M   'P 1'
#
loop_
_entity.id
_entity.type
_entity.pdbx_description
1 polymer ?
#
loop_
_entity_poly.entity_id
_entity_poly.type
_entity_poly.pdbx_seq_one_letter_code
_entity_poly.pdbx_strand_id
1 'polypeptide(L)'
;MDRLTVTYGEKLAVDGVSFSLSPGKIYVIVGESGSGKSTLLRTIGGLLTKEGKIVSGDIWMGEQNLIQLSEKEWCEVHGNKMGYIFQNPEQSLSPLAKIGKQFVECQNMHAKSSGEKKAKKEILEDAEELLKELRFENPQRVLKSYPFELSGGMCQRVAIALAIMNQPSLLLADEPTSALDVASQDMTIETLLALRKKTDLSILLVTHNMEVARRLADEIGVMYQGRIIESGLPEEIWNDPKEDYTKKLIAAIPQPVKLVLDEG
;
A
#
# COMPACT_ATOMS: atom_id res chain seq x y z
N MET A 1 14.14 -6.38 -6.81
CA MET A 1 15.02 -5.39 -6.17
C MET A 1 16.29 -6.07 -5.70
N ASP A 2 17.42 -5.45 -5.88
CA ASP A 2 18.73 -6.03 -5.54
C ASP A 2 19.58 -5.05 -4.74
N ARG A 3 19.97 -5.46 -3.52
CA ARG A 3 20.86 -4.78 -2.56
C ARG A 3 20.65 -3.27 -2.42
N LEU A 4 19.39 -2.84 -2.34
CA LEU A 4 19.04 -1.44 -2.20
C LEU A 4 19.53 -0.87 -0.88
N THR A 5 20.25 0.25 -0.95
CA THR A 5 20.74 1.00 0.21
C THR A 5 20.32 2.46 0.11
N VAL A 6 19.67 2.98 1.17
CA VAL A 6 19.15 4.34 1.23
C VAL A 6 19.57 5.01 2.53
N THR A 7 20.01 6.27 2.46
CA THR A 7 20.43 7.07 3.62
C THR A 7 19.67 8.40 3.69
N TYR A 8 19.58 8.95 4.90
CA TYR A 8 19.18 10.32 5.21
C TYR A 8 20.34 10.99 5.97
N GLY A 9 21.14 11.78 5.27
CA GLY A 9 22.42 12.26 5.80
C GLY A 9 23.31 11.08 6.16
N GLU A 10 23.73 10.99 7.42
CA GLU A 10 24.55 9.87 7.93
C GLU A 10 23.72 8.65 8.37
N LYS A 11 22.39 8.81 8.50
CA LYS A 11 21.51 7.73 8.96
C LYS A 11 21.22 6.75 7.83
N LEU A 12 21.64 5.51 8.02
CA LEU A 12 21.28 4.37 7.14
C LEU A 12 19.84 3.95 7.42
N ALA A 13 18.96 4.11 6.45
CA ALA A 13 17.53 3.82 6.59
C ALA A 13 17.11 2.50 5.93
N VAL A 14 17.78 2.12 4.83
CA VAL A 14 17.64 0.84 4.15
C VAL A 14 19.05 0.34 3.85
N ASP A 15 19.36 -0.90 4.19
CA ASP A 15 20.70 -1.45 4.17
C ASP A 15 20.74 -2.79 3.42
N GLY A 16 21.13 -2.74 2.16
CA GLY A 16 21.35 -3.90 1.30
C GLY A 16 20.12 -4.78 1.08
N VAL A 17 18.92 -4.21 1.08
CA VAL A 17 17.67 -4.96 0.99
C VAL A 17 17.47 -5.53 -0.40
N SER A 18 17.17 -6.85 -0.46
CA SER A 18 16.83 -7.58 -1.69
C SER A 18 15.58 -8.41 -1.49
N PHE A 19 14.64 -8.35 -2.42
CA PHE A 19 13.48 -9.26 -2.51
C PHE A 19 12.88 -9.21 -3.92
N SER A 20 12.01 -10.17 -4.21
CA SER A 20 11.23 -10.20 -5.44
C SER A 20 9.73 -10.29 -5.12
N LEU A 21 8.91 -9.62 -5.91
CA LEU A 21 7.45 -9.71 -5.86
C LEU A 21 6.97 -10.28 -7.20
N SER A 22 6.37 -11.45 -7.16
CA SER A 22 5.81 -12.09 -8.35
C SER A 22 4.48 -11.43 -8.76
N PRO A 23 4.14 -11.42 -10.06
CA PRO A 23 2.86 -10.91 -10.54
C PRO A 23 1.66 -11.54 -9.80
N GLY A 24 0.66 -10.72 -9.47
CA GLY A 24 -0.55 -11.16 -8.78
C GLY A 24 -0.35 -11.63 -7.34
N LYS A 25 0.80 -11.37 -6.72
CA LYS A 25 1.12 -11.75 -5.34
C LYS A 25 1.11 -10.56 -4.39
N ILE A 26 0.89 -10.85 -3.11
CA ILE A 26 0.97 -9.89 -2.02
C ILE A 26 2.23 -10.17 -1.21
N TYR A 27 3.18 -9.24 -1.22
CA TYR A 27 4.35 -9.25 -0.35
C TYR A 27 4.14 -8.24 0.77
N VAL A 28 4.22 -8.68 2.00
CA VAL A 28 4.05 -7.80 3.16
C VAL A 28 5.34 -7.68 3.94
N ILE A 29 5.79 -6.44 4.15
CA ILE A 29 6.96 -6.15 4.99
C ILE A 29 6.47 -5.71 6.37
N VAL A 30 6.88 -6.44 7.40
CA VAL A 30 6.54 -6.15 8.80
C VAL A 30 7.74 -5.70 9.59
N GLY A 31 7.52 -4.99 10.68
CA GLY A 31 8.56 -4.55 11.61
C GLY A 31 8.11 -3.33 12.42
N GLU A 32 8.84 -2.98 13.46
CA GLU A 32 8.56 -1.82 14.32
C GLU A 32 8.63 -0.49 13.58
N SER A 33 8.05 0.56 14.19
CA SER A 33 8.21 1.92 13.70
C SER A 33 9.70 2.31 13.64
N GLY A 34 10.10 2.92 12.53
CA GLY A 34 11.50 3.31 12.31
C GLY A 34 12.41 2.20 11.76
N SER A 35 11.93 0.98 11.49
CA SER A 35 12.74 -0.08 10.88
C SER A 35 13.14 0.16 9.41
N GLY A 36 12.56 1.18 8.73
CA GLY A 36 12.90 1.55 7.35
C GLY A 36 11.82 1.24 6.32
N LYS A 37 10.69 0.62 6.70
CA LYS A 37 9.62 0.15 5.79
C LYS A 37 9.07 1.24 4.87
N SER A 38 8.63 2.36 5.45
CA SER A 38 8.06 3.47 4.65
C SER A 38 9.12 4.13 3.76
N THR A 39 10.40 4.19 4.21
CA THR A 39 11.51 4.63 3.36
C THR A 39 11.69 3.71 2.17
N LEU A 40 11.70 2.42 2.40
CA LEU A 40 11.81 1.41 1.35
C LEU A 40 10.65 1.54 0.34
N LEU A 41 9.41 1.60 0.85
CA LEU A 41 8.22 1.72 0.00
C LEU A 41 8.23 3.01 -0.83
N ARG A 42 8.56 4.15 -0.21
CA ARG A 42 8.69 5.45 -0.91
C ARG A 42 9.80 5.44 -1.94
N THR A 43 10.91 4.77 -1.67
CA THR A 43 12.01 4.64 -2.64
C THR A 43 11.55 3.86 -3.86
N ILE A 44 10.85 2.74 -3.67
CA ILE A 44 10.27 1.94 -4.76
C ILE A 44 9.24 2.78 -5.55
N GLY A 45 8.45 3.60 -4.86
CA GLY A 45 7.46 4.49 -5.47
C GLY A 45 8.02 5.77 -6.10
N GLY A 46 9.34 6.00 -6.09
CA GLY A 46 9.91 7.25 -6.58
C GLY A 46 9.52 8.49 -5.76
N LEU A 47 9.13 8.30 -4.50
CA LEU A 47 8.63 9.34 -3.59
C LEU A 47 9.61 9.64 -2.45
N LEU A 48 10.90 9.33 -2.66
CA LEU A 48 11.93 9.64 -1.69
C LEU A 48 12.06 11.16 -1.52
N THR A 49 12.14 11.62 -0.27
CA THR A 49 12.30 13.06 0.00
C THR A 49 13.69 13.56 -0.44
N LYS A 50 13.85 14.87 -0.56
CA LYS A 50 15.12 15.47 -1.03
C LYS A 50 16.33 15.18 -0.13
N GLU A 51 16.09 14.91 1.14
CA GLU A 51 17.15 14.53 2.10
C GLU A 51 17.58 13.07 1.95
N GLY A 52 16.71 12.22 1.34
CA GLY A 52 16.98 10.81 1.11
C GLY A 52 17.84 10.60 -0.14
N LYS A 53 18.80 9.68 -0.06
CA LYS A 53 19.67 9.31 -1.17
C LYS A 53 19.75 7.82 -1.34
N ILE A 54 19.56 7.33 -2.57
CA ILE A 54 19.89 5.96 -2.94
C ILE A 54 21.41 5.90 -3.11
N VAL A 55 22.05 5.08 -2.28
CA VAL A 55 23.52 4.91 -2.28
C VAL A 55 23.95 3.81 -3.22
N SER A 56 23.20 2.71 -3.26
CA SER A 56 23.47 1.57 -4.12
C SER A 56 22.23 0.70 -4.32
N GLY A 57 22.32 -0.24 -5.25
CA GLY A 57 21.28 -1.22 -5.57
C GLY A 57 20.40 -0.78 -6.72
N ASP A 58 19.50 -1.69 -7.14
CA ASP A 58 18.61 -1.50 -8.27
C ASP A 58 17.17 -1.90 -7.93
N ILE A 59 16.20 -1.23 -8.56
CA ILE A 59 14.77 -1.54 -8.45
C ILE A 59 14.25 -1.80 -9.85
N TRP A 60 13.86 -3.05 -10.11
CA TRP A 60 13.37 -3.47 -11.42
C TRP A 60 11.86 -3.69 -11.39
N MET A 61 11.16 -3.14 -12.37
CA MET A 61 9.76 -3.43 -12.67
C MET A 61 9.68 -4.00 -14.09
N GLY A 62 9.60 -5.32 -14.19
CA GLY A 62 9.87 -6.02 -15.44
C GLY A 62 11.30 -5.76 -15.90
N GLU A 63 11.47 -5.23 -17.10
CA GLU A 63 12.77 -4.88 -17.68
C GLU A 63 13.21 -3.44 -17.40
N GLN A 64 12.36 -2.64 -16.71
CA GLN A 64 12.62 -1.23 -16.47
C GLN A 64 13.26 -1.01 -15.09
N ASN A 65 14.43 -0.36 -15.06
CA ASN A 65 15.08 0.05 -13.82
C ASN A 65 14.50 1.38 -13.34
N LEU A 66 13.78 1.36 -12.22
CA LEU A 66 13.06 2.53 -11.69
C LEU A 66 14.00 3.63 -11.18
N ILE A 67 15.22 3.28 -10.77
CA ILE A 67 16.19 4.26 -10.25
C ILE A 67 16.70 5.21 -11.36
N GLN A 68 16.68 4.75 -12.60
CA GLN A 68 17.20 5.49 -13.75
C GLN A 68 16.13 6.33 -14.46
N LEU A 69 14.88 6.32 -13.95
CA LEU A 69 13.78 7.02 -14.60
C LEU A 69 13.92 8.54 -14.47
N SER A 70 13.66 9.23 -15.59
CA SER A 70 13.42 10.67 -15.62
C SER A 70 12.07 11.02 -14.97
N GLU A 71 11.86 12.29 -14.62
CA GLU A 71 10.56 12.77 -14.09
C GLU A 71 9.39 12.45 -15.04
N LYS A 72 9.60 12.52 -16.34
CA LYS A 72 8.57 12.20 -17.34
C LYS A 72 8.20 10.72 -17.30
N GLU A 73 9.18 9.83 -17.24
CA GLU A 73 8.95 8.38 -17.15
C GLU A 73 8.28 8.00 -15.83
N TRP A 74 8.63 8.68 -14.72
CA TRP A 74 7.93 8.52 -13.45
C TRP A 74 6.44 8.91 -13.55
N CYS A 75 6.09 9.97 -14.30
CA CYS A 75 4.69 10.31 -14.55
C CYS A 75 3.94 9.19 -15.29
N GLU A 76 4.60 8.49 -16.22
CA GLU A 76 4.01 7.35 -16.91
C GLU A 76 3.83 6.14 -15.97
N VAL A 77 4.81 5.88 -15.11
CA VAL A 77 4.73 4.79 -14.11
C VAL A 77 3.61 5.04 -13.12
N HIS A 78 3.55 6.23 -12.51
CA HIS A 78 2.50 6.59 -11.54
C HIS A 78 1.11 6.70 -12.19
N GLY A 79 1.04 7.07 -13.45
CA GLY A 79 -0.24 7.16 -14.16
C GLY A 79 -0.83 5.80 -14.53
N ASN A 80 0.01 4.82 -14.88
CA ASN A 80 -0.41 3.61 -15.58
C ASN A 80 -0.05 2.30 -14.87
N LYS A 81 1.09 2.24 -14.19
CA LYS A 81 1.68 0.98 -13.73
C LYS A 81 1.65 0.81 -12.22
N MET A 82 1.64 1.92 -11.48
CA MET A 82 1.82 1.92 -10.03
C MET A 82 0.78 2.79 -9.34
N GLY A 83 0.02 2.20 -8.41
CA GLY A 83 -0.83 2.93 -7.46
C GLY A 83 -0.14 3.05 -6.11
N TYR A 84 -0.48 4.08 -5.33
CA TYR A 84 0.06 4.29 -3.99
C TYR A 84 -1.05 4.61 -2.98
N ILE A 85 -1.07 3.89 -1.85
CA ILE A 85 -1.93 4.15 -0.70
C ILE A 85 -1.03 4.66 0.43
N PHE A 86 -1.28 5.89 0.88
CA PHE A 86 -0.54 6.53 1.97
C PHE A 86 -1.10 6.11 3.34
N GLN A 87 -0.26 6.16 4.36
CA GLN A 87 -0.59 5.81 5.74
C GLN A 87 -1.80 6.57 6.29
N ASN A 88 -1.98 7.82 5.89
CA ASN A 88 -3.07 8.67 6.33
C ASN A 88 -3.99 9.01 5.14
N PRO A 89 -5.13 8.31 4.98
CA PRO A 89 -6.01 8.48 3.83
C PRO A 89 -6.62 9.89 3.76
N GLU A 90 -6.91 10.51 4.90
CA GLU A 90 -7.49 11.86 4.92
C GLU A 90 -6.51 12.91 4.40
N GLN A 91 -5.21 12.72 4.64
CA GLN A 91 -4.16 13.61 4.15
C GLN A 91 -3.84 13.39 2.66
N SER A 92 -4.17 12.22 2.11
CA SER A 92 -3.98 11.92 0.69
C SER A 92 -5.07 12.52 -0.19
N LEU A 93 -6.22 12.85 0.38
CA LEU A 93 -7.35 13.45 -0.31
C LEU A 93 -7.31 14.98 -0.18
N SER A 94 -7.60 15.71 -1.28
CA SER A 94 -7.73 17.17 -1.23
C SER A 94 -8.95 17.58 -0.41
N PRO A 95 -8.80 18.25 0.74
CA PRO A 95 -9.93 18.61 1.61
C PRO A 95 -10.89 19.64 0.99
N LEU A 96 -10.40 20.41 0.00
CA LEU A 96 -11.15 21.48 -0.67
C LEU A 96 -11.81 21.03 -1.99
N ALA A 97 -11.66 19.76 -2.36
CA ALA A 97 -12.22 19.22 -3.59
C ALA A 97 -13.17 18.06 -3.28
N LYS A 98 -14.32 18.04 -3.95
CA LYS A 98 -15.24 16.89 -3.90
C LYS A 98 -14.56 15.65 -4.45
N ILE A 99 -14.93 14.48 -3.89
CA ILE A 99 -14.37 13.20 -4.30
C ILE A 99 -14.44 12.98 -5.82
N GLY A 100 -15.61 13.20 -6.43
CA GLY A 100 -15.74 13.05 -7.89
C GLY A 100 -14.84 13.98 -8.70
N LYS A 101 -14.49 15.17 -8.18
CA LYS A 101 -13.53 16.07 -8.84
C LYS A 101 -12.13 15.47 -8.79
N GLN A 102 -11.75 14.83 -7.67
CA GLN A 102 -10.44 14.19 -7.51
C GLN A 102 -10.27 12.99 -8.47
N PHE A 103 -11.32 12.20 -8.70
CA PHE A 103 -11.32 11.16 -9.74
C PHE A 103 -11.09 11.74 -11.14
N VAL A 104 -11.77 12.84 -11.46
CA VAL A 104 -11.58 13.52 -12.78
C VAL A 104 -10.17 14.07 -12.91
N GLU A 105 -9.60 14.65 -11.87
CA GLU A 105 -8.23 15.18 -11.87
C GLU A 105 -7.21 14.05 -12.04
N CYS A 106 -7.39 12.92 -11.34
CA CYS A 106 -6.56 11.72 -11.47
C CYS A 106 -6.54 11.21 -12.91
N GLN A 107 -7.72 11.05 -13.54
CA GLN A 107 -7.83 10.59 -14.92
C GLN A 107 -7.28 11.60 -15.94
N ASN A 108 -7.44 12.89 -15.70
CA ASN A 108 -6.85 13.91 -16.57
C ASN A 108 -5.31 13.93 -16.51
N MET A 109 -4.72 13.58 -15.36
CA MET A 109 -3.27 13.41 -15.24
C MET A 109 -2.81 12.15 -15.96
N HIS A 110 -3.53 11.05 -15.83
CA HIS A 110 -3.30 9.83 -16.59
C HIS A 110 -3.37 10.07 -18.11
N ALA A 111 -4.39 10.78 -18.58
CA ALA A 111 -4.55 11.11 -20.00
C ALA A 111 -3.38 11.90 -20.60
N LYS A 112 -2.63 12.67 -19.80
CA LYS A 112 -1.43 13.37 -20.27
C LYS A 112 -0.27 12.44 -20.58
N SER A 113 -0.18 11.29 -19.91
CA SER A 113 0.87 10.29 -20.11
C SER A 113 0.47 9.20 -21.10
N SER A 114 -0.80 8.74 -21.07
CA SER A 114 -1.31 7.68 -21.96
C SER A 114 -1.81 8.19 -23.31
N GLY A 115 -2.19 9.47 -23.39
CA GLY A 115 -2.88 10.03 -24.57
C GLY A 115 -4.38 9.72 -24.64
N GLU A 116 -4.90 8.87 -23.76
CA GLU A 116 -6.31 8.45 -23.71
C GLU A 116 -7.14 9.41 -22.87
N LYS A 117 -7.96 10.24 -23.53
CA LYS A 117 -8.81 11.23 -22.85
C LYS A 117 -10.25 10.76 -22.78
N LYS A 118 -10.75 10.54 -21.56
CA LYS A 118 -12.16 10.22 -21.29
C LYS A 118 -12.99 11.50 -21.04
N ALA A 119 -14.28 11.45 -21.37
CA ALA A 119 -15.19 12.53 -20.99
C ALA A 119 -15.44 12.51 -19.48
N LYS A 120 -15.65 13.70 -18.88
CA LYS A 120 -15.92 13.82 -17.43
C LYS A 120 -17.08 12.92 -16.97
N LYS A 121 -18.12 12.75 -17.78
CA LYS A 121 -19.28 11.92 -17.46
C LYS A 121 -18.86 10.45 -17.34
N GLU A 122 -18.11 9.95 -18.32
CA GLU A 122 -17.58 8.59 -18.35
C GLU A 122 -16.67 8.30 -17.15
N ILE A 123 -15.78 9.25 -16.81
CA ILE A 123 -14.92 9.12 -15.62
C ILE A 123 -15.74 8.97 -14.33
N LEU A 124 -16.84 9.72 -14.20
CA LEU A 124 -17.69 9.64 -13.01
C LEU A 124 -18.54 8.37 -12.98
N GLU A 125 -18.92 7.82 -14.13
CA GLU A 125 -19.57 6.52 -14.25
C GLU A 125 -18.63 5.38 -13.85
N ASP A 126 -17.39 5.39 -14.38
CA ASP A 126 -16.34 4.43 -13.98
C ASP A 126 -16.05 4.50 -12.47
N ALA A 127 -15.95 5.70 -11.92
CA ALA A 127 -15.73 5.92 -10.49
C ALA A 127 -16.91 5.42 -9.63
N GLU A 128 -18.15 5.61 -10.11
CA GLU A 128 -19.35 5.08 -9.44
C GLU A 128 -19.34 3.56 -9.39
N GLU A 129 -19.00 2.89 -10.50
CA GLU A 129 -18.91 1.43 -10.57
C GLU A 129 -17.81 0.91 -9.63
N LEU A 130 -16.64 1.55 -9.65
CA LEU A 130 -15.53 1.18 -8.76
C LEU A 130 -15.90 1.34 -7.28
N LEU A 131 -16.59 2.41 -6.90
CA LEU A 131 -17.06 2.60 -5.53
C LEU A 131 -18.12 1.56 -5.13
N LYS A 132 -18.98 1.10 -6.07
CA LYS A 132 -19.91 -0.03 -5.82
C LYS A 132 -19.14 -1.32 -5.54
N GLU A 133 -18.11 -1.62 -6.32
CA GLU A 133 -17.23 -2.77 -6.10
C GLU A 133 -16.55 -2.73 -4.71
N LEU A 134 -16.19 -1.53 -4.27
CA LEU A 134 -15.62 -1.29 -2.94
C LEU A 134 -16.68 -1.18 -1.83
N ARG A 135 -17.91 -1.69 -2.09
CA ARG A 135 -19.01 -1.82 -1.14
C ARG A 135 -19.50 -0.50 -0.54
N PHE A 136 -19.50 0.59 -1.32
CA PHE A 136 -20.23 1.79 -0.94
C PHE A 136 -21.71 1.64 -1.25
N GLU A 137 -22.58 1.88 -0.26
CA GLU A 137 -24.04 1.80 -0.45
C GLU A 137 -24.57 2.91 -1.36
N ASN A 138 -23.98 4.11 -1.27
CA ASN A 138 -24.40 5.26 -2.07
C ASN A 138 -23.19 5.97 -2.73
N PRO A 139 -22.63 5.39 -3.81
CA PRO A 139 -21.49 5.96 -4.52
C PRO A 139 -21.70 7.39 -5.03
N GLN A 140 -22.92 7.69 -5.53
CA GLN A 140 -23.23 9.02 -6.05
C GLN A 140 -23.17 10.10 -4.96
N ARG A 141 -23.58 9.79 -3.72
CA ARG A 141 -23.42 10.68 -2.58
C ARG A 141 -21.94 10.88 -2.29
N VAL A 142 -21.15 9.81 -2.25
CA VAL A 142 -19.70 9.86 -2.00
C VAL A 142 -19.00 10.74 -3.03
N LEU A 143 -19.29 10.58 -4.32
CA LEU A 143 -18.72 11.42 -5.38
C LEU A 143 -19.05 12.92 -5.24
N LYS A 144 -20.17 13.25 -4.61
CA LYS A 144 -20.60 14.64 -4.34
C LYS A 144 -20.08 15.19 -3.01
N SER A 145 -19.58 14.35 -2.12
CA SER A 145 -19.07 14.72 -0.80
C SER A 145 -17.64 15.25 -0.85
N TYR A 146 -17.27 16.02 0.18
CA TYR A 146 -15.89 16.36 0.50
C TYR A 146 -15.30 15.29 1.42
N PRO A 147 -13.96 15.14 1.52
CA PRO A 147 -13.33 14.16 2.40
C PRO A 147 -13.78 14.26 3.85
N PHE A 148 -13.92 15.45 4.42
CA PHE A 148 -14.34 15.67 5.80
C PHE A 148 -15.80 15.27 6.11
N GLU A 149 -16.61 14.98 5.09
CA GLU A 149 -17.97 14.46 5.23
C GLU A 149 -18.02 12.92 5.28
N LEU A 150 -16.86 12.26 5.15
CA LEU A 150 -16.70 10.80 5.13
C LEU A 150 -16.04 10.31 6.42
N SER A 151 -16.34 9.08 6.83
CA SER A 151 -15.57 8.44 7.90
C SER A 151 -14.15 8.06 7.44
N GLY A 152 -13.22 7.83 8.39
CA GLY A 152 -11.86 7.42 8.07
C GLY A 152 -11.80 6.17 7.19
N GLY A 153 -12.61 5.15 7.48
CA GLY A 153 -12.73 3.94 6.64
C GLY A 153 -13.33 4.21 5.25
N MET A 154 -14.22 5.20 5.12
CA MET A 154 -14.69 5.65 3.80
C MET A 154 -13.59 6.37 3.03
N CYS A 155 -12.85 7.28 3.68
CA CYS A 155 -11.71 7.96 3.06
C CYS A 155 -10.65 6.95 2.60
N GLN A 156 -10.37 5.91 3.40
CA GLN A 156 -9.44 4.85 3.03
C GLN A 156 -9.89 4.11 1.77
N ARG A 157 -11.15 3.71 1.69
CA ARG A 157 -11.69 3.03 0.49
C ARG A 157 -11.72 3.94 -0.73
N VAL A 158 -11.96 5.24 -0.57
CA VAL A 158 -11.83 6.22 -1.65
C VAL A 158 -10.37 6.35 -2.10
N ALA A 159 -9.42 6.40 -1.17
CA ALA A 159 -8.00 6.43 -1.52
C ALA A 159 -7.56 5.16 -2.27
N ILE A 160 -8.05 3.98 -1.87
CA ILE A 160 -7.85 2.73 -2.61
C ILE A 160 -8.44 2.85 -4.02
N ALA A 161 -9.70 3.34 -4.14
CA ALA A 161 -10.35 3.51 -5.45
C ALA A 161 -9.54 4.40 -6.39
N LEU A 162 -9.05 5.53 -5.89
CA LEU A 162 -8.19 6.44 -6.67
C LEU A 162 -6.87 5.77 -7.08
N ALA A 163 -6.25 5.00 -6.18
CA ALA A 163 -4.99 4.32 -6.45
C ALA A 163 -5.10 3.22 -7.52
N ILE A 164 -6.29 2.59 -7.65
CA ILE A 164 -6.49 1.47 -8.60
C ILE A 164 -7.32 1.85 -9.84
N MET A 165 -7.83 3.08 -9.93
CA MET A 165 -8.72 3.52 -11.02
C MET A 165 -8.12 3.30 -12.42
N ASN A 166 -6.81 3.45 -12.53
CA ASN A 166 -6.07 3.26 -13.79
C ASN A 166 -5.58 1.82 -13.98
N GLN A 167 -6.09 0.87 -13.21
CA GLN A 167 -5.74 -0.55 -13.26
C GLN A 167 -4.22 -0.80 -13.23
N PRO A 168 -3.50 -0.28 -12.21
CA PRO A 168 -2.06 -0.47 -12.11
C PRO A 168 -1.72 -1.97 -11.94
N SER A 169 -0.52 -2.36 -12.36
CA SER A 169 0.00 -3.72 -12.13
C SER A 169 0.63 -3.89 -10.75
N LEU A 170 0.99 -2.78 -10.09
CA LEU A 170 1.58 -2.74 -8.74
C LEU A 170 0.85 -1.73 -7.86
N LEU A 171 0.45 -2.15 -6.67
CA LEU A 171 -0.08 -1.30 -5.61
C LEU A 171 0.91 -1.27 -4.45
N LEU A 172 1.39 -0.08 -4.11
CA LEU A 172 2.19 0.17 -2.92
C LEU A 172 1.28 0.65 -1.80
N ALA A 173 1.33 0.04 -0.61
CA ALA A 173 0.47 0.40 0.51
C ALA A 173 1.29 0.62 1.80
N ASP A 174 1.33 1.88 2.26
CA ASP A 174 2.03 2.29 3.48
C ASP A 174 1.04 2.28 4.64
N GLU A 175 1.09 1.25 5.48
CA GLU A 175 0.23 1.05 6.67
C GLU A 175 -1.27 1.31 6.43
N PRO A 176 -1.91 0.67 5.44
CA PRO A 176 -3.24 1.02 4.97
C PRO A 176 -4.37 0.80 6.00
N THR A 177 -4.07 0.24 7.17
CA THR A 177 -5.04 -0.08 8.23
C THR A 177 -4.75 0.58 9.56
N SER A 178 -3.61 1.29 9.72
CA SER A 178 -3.12 1.76 11.04
C SER A 178 -3.98 2.83 11.70
N ALA A 179 -4.71 3.63 10.92
CA ALA A 179 -5.55 4.73 11.42
C ALA A 179 -7.05 4.36 11.50
N LEU A 180 -7.41 3.07 11.38
CA LEU A 180 -8.77 2.60 11.27
C LEU A 180 -9.23 1.82 12.50
N ASP A 181 -10.53 1.89 12.80
CA ASP A 181 -11.18 0.98 13.75
C ASP A 181 -11.18 -0.47 13.21
N VAL A 182 -11.43 -1.45 14.09
CA VAL A 182 -11.34 -2.88 13.77
C VAL A 182 -12.23 -3.26 12.58
N ALA A 183 -13.46 -2.78 12.52
CA ALA A 183 -14.39 -3.10 11.44
C ALA A 183 -13.91 -2.53 10.10
N SER A 184 -13.39 -1.31 10.10
CA SER A 184 -12.81 -0.66 8.91
C SER A 184 -11.51 -1.32 8.46
N GLN A 185 -10.69 -1.83 9.41
CA GLN A 185 -9.50 -2.64 9.08
C GLN A 185 -9.89 -3.93 8.36
N ASP A 186 -10.84 -4.69 8.90
CA ASP A 186 -11.32 -5.93 8.29
C ASP A 186 -11.85 -5.68 6.88
N MET A 187 -12.65 -4.63 6.71
CA MET A 187 -13.19 -4.26 5.39
C MET A 187 -12.07 -3.88 4.40
N THR A 188 -11.02 -3.18 4.86
CA THR A 188 -9.86 -2.84 4.02
C THR A 188 -9.11 -4.08 3.58
N ILE A 189 -8.89 -5.05 4.49
CA ILE A 189 -8.24 -6.33 4.18
C ILE A 189 -9.06 -7.10 3.14
N GLU A 190 -10.38 -7.25 3.35
CA GLU A 190 -11.25 -7.92 2.38
C GLU A 190 -11.26 -7.24 1.01
N THR A 191 -11.23 -5.90 1.00
CA THR A 191 -11.13 -5.11 -0.23
C THR A 191 -9.86 -5.43 -1.01
N LEU A 192 -8.69 -5.41 -0.35
CA LEU A 192 -7.41 -5.72 -1.00
C LEU A 192 -7.36 -7.16 -1.53
N LEU A 193 -7.88 -8.13 -0.75
CA LEU A 193 -7.98 -9.53 -1.18
C LEU A 193 -8.93 -9.70 -2.37
N ALA A 194 -10.06 -9.00 -2.40
CA ALA A 194 -11.01 -9.06 -3.50
C ALA A 194 -10.42 -8.45 -4.79
N LEU A 195 -9.73 -7.31 -4.68
CA LEU A 195 -9.05 -6.67 -5.80
C LEU A 195 -7.99 -7.59 -6.42
N ARG A 196 -7.13 -8.19 -5.58
CA ARG A 196 -6.12 -9.13 -6.06
C ARG A 196 -6.74 -10.32 -6.82
N LYS A 197 -7.86 -10.89 -6.32
CA LYS A 197 -8.53 -12.02 -6.96
C LYS A 197 -9.14 -11.68 -8.32
N LYS A 198 -9.53 -10.43 -8.52
CA LYS A 198 -10.22 -9.96 -9.73
C LYS A 198 -9.25 -9.52 -10.83
N THR A 199 -8.06 -9.10 -10.43
CA THR A 199 -7.03 -8.54 -11.34
C THR A 199 -5.68 -9.18 -11.05
N ASP A 200 -4.75 -9.13 -11.99
CA ASP A 200 -3.36 -9.56 -11.77
C ASP A 200 -2.54 -8.52 -10.95
N LEU A 201 -3.22 -7.80 -10.05
CA LEU A 201 -2.62 -6.76 -9.22
C LEU A 201 -1.63 -7.36 -8.23
N SER A 202 -0.39 -6.95 -8.32
CA SER A 202 0.62 -7.22 -7.30
C SER A 202 0.54 -6.17 -6.20
N ILE A 203 0.68 -6.57 -4.93
CA ILE A 203 0.61 -5.63 -3.80
C ILE A 203 1.88 -5.75 -2.97
N LEU A 204 2.58 -4.63 -2.79
CA LEU A 204 3.63 -4.49 -1.79
C LEU A 204 3.09 -3.64 -0.66
N LEU A 205 2.93 -4.24 0.50
CA LEU A 205 2.35 -3.60 1.68
C LEU A 205 3.38 -3.55 2.80
N VAL A 206 3.45 -2.44 3.52
CA VAL A 206 4.23 -2.33 4.75
C VAL A 206 3.29 -2.09 5.93
N THR A 207 3.54 -2.77 7.05
CA THR A 207 2.76 -2.63 8.28
C THR A 207 3.58 -3.00 9.51
N HIS A 208 3.16 -2.54 10.68
CA HIS A 208 3.65 -3.04 11.97
C HIS A 208 2.74 -4.13 12.55
N ASN A 209 1.59 -4.41 11.91
CA ASN A 209 0.60 -5.37 12.40
C ASN A 209 0.81 -6.75 11.75
N MET A 210 1.31 -7.70 12.55
CA MET A 210 1.56 -9.08 12.13
C MET A 210 0.29 -9.84 11.74
N GLU A 211 -0.87 -9.54 12.35
CA GLU A 211 -2.14 -10.19 11.99
C GLU A 211 -2.62 -9.77 10.60
N VAL A 212 -2.45 -8.48 10.25
CA VAL A 212 -2.73 -7.99 8.91
C VAL A 212 -1.82 -8.70 7.90
N ALA A 213 -0.53 -8.84 8.21
CA ALA A 213 0.41 -9.55 7.34
C ALA A 213 0.01 -11.00 7.14
N ARG A 214 -0.31 -11.73 8.23
CA ARG A 214 -0.74 -13.13 8.17
C ARG A 214 -1.98 -13.34 7.29
N ARG A 215 -2.93 -12.39 7.33
CA ARG A 215 -4.20 -12.49 6.59
C ARG A 215 -4.07 -12.14 5.11
N LEU A 216 -3.13 -11.25 4.76
CA LEU A 216 -3.01 -10.71 3.40
C LEU A 216 -1.90 -11.36 2.59
N ALA A 217 -0.77 -11.68 3.22
CA ALA A 217 0.46 -12.00 2.51
C ALA A 217 0.44 -13.37 1.83
N ASP A 218 1.04 -13.42 0.65
CA ASP A 218 1.56 -14.66 0.07
C ASP A 218 2.97 -14.93 0.60
N GLU A 219 3.73 -13.85 0.89
CA GLU A 219 5.06 -13.89 1.48
C GLU A 219 5.25 -12.70 2.43
N ILE A 220 5.95 -12.93 3.56
CA ILE A 220 6.26 -11.92 4.56
C ILE A 220 7.76 -11.70 4.61
N GLY A 221 8.18 -10.43 4.61
CA GLY A 221 9.54 -10.01 4.95
C GLY A 221 9.54 -9.30 6.30
N VAL A 222 10.39 -9.72 7.23
CA VAL A 222 10.57 -9.07 8.54
C VAL A 222 11.71 -8.08 8.45
N MET A 223 11.41 -6.79 8.65
CA MET A 223 12.39 -5.71 8.53
C MET A 223 12.81 -5.19 9.91
N TYR A 224 14.11 -5.20 10.16
CA TYR A 224 14.72 -4.69 11.38
C TYR A 224 15.97 -3.87 11.04
N GLN A 225 16.08 -2.66 11.60
CA GLN A 225 17.22 -1.75 11.42
C GLN A 225 17.68 -1.60 9.96
N GLY A 226 16.73 -1.39 9.05
CA GLY A 226 17.01 -1.19 7.62
C GLY A 226 17.20 -2.45 6.80
N ARG A 227 17.19 -3.65 7.39
CA ARG A 227 17.43 -4.92 6.71
C ARG A 227 16.20 -5.83 6.77
N ILE A 228 15.98 -6.62 5.73
CA ILE A 228 15.09 -7.78 5.81
C ILE A 228 15.93 -8.90 6.43
N ILE A 229 15.59 -9.26 7.67
CA ILE A 229 16.34 -10.27 8.45
C ILE A 229 15.76 -11.67 8.30
N GLU A 230 14.48 -11.76 7.93
CA GLU A 230 13.79 -13.03 7.72
C GLU A 230 12.72 -12.84 6.64
N SER A 231 12.51 -13.83 5.78
CA SER A 231 11.39 -13.86 4.83
C SER A 231 10.94 -15.29 4.59
N GLY A 232 9.64 -15.45 4.28
CA GLY A 232 9.05 -16.76 4.03
C GLY A 232 7.53 -16.69 3.93
N LEU A 233 6.92 -17.87 3.85
CA LEU A 233 5.47 -17.99 3.85
C LEU A 233 4.90 -17.56 5.21
N PRO A 234 3.66 -17.01 5.25
CA PRO A 234 3.05 -16.57 6.52
C PRO A 234 3.06 -17.63 7.61
N GLU A 235 2.78 -18.89 7.26
CA GLU A 235 2.75 -20.01 8.22
C GLU A 235 4.16 -20.35 8.75
N GLU A 236 5.22 -20.20 7.94
CA GLU A 236 6.59 -20.44 8.35
C GLU A 236 7.04 -19.35 9.34
N ILE A 237 6.84 -18.09 8.98
CA ILE A 237 7.17 -16.94 9.84
C ILE A 237 6.41 -17.00 11.15
N TRP A 238 5.15 -17.47 11.14
CA TRP A 238 4.31 -17.51 12.33
C TRP A 238 4.62 -18.68 13.27
N ASN A 239 4.80 -19.90 12.73
CA ASN A 239 4.91 -21.12 13.52
C ASN A 239 6.35 -21.50 13.84
N ASP A 240 7.33 -21.10 13.01
CA ASP A 240 8.73 -21.49 13.16
C ASP A 240 9.68 -20.32 12.83
N PRO A 241 9.50 -19.14 13.48
CA PRO A 241 10.38 -18.00 13.27
C PRO A 241 11.82 -18.33 13.66
N LYS A 242 12.77 -17.98 12.81
CA LYS A 242 14.20 -18.26 13.04
C LYS A 242 14.85 -17.16 13.85
N GLU A 243 14.55 -15.91 13.50
CA GLU A 243 15.15 -14.73 14.10
C GLU A 243 14.50 -14.39 15.45
N ASP A 244 15.31 -14.04 16.45
CA ASP A 244 14.82 -13.68 17.79
C ASP A 244 13.94 -12.43 17.78
N TYR A 245 14.19 -11.52 16.84
CA TYR A 245 13.34 -10.35 16.66
C TYR A 245 11.94 -10.74 16.15
N THR A 246 11.85 -11.66 15.20
CA THR A 246 10.58 -12.18 14.70
C THR A 246 9.77 -12.85 15.81
N LYS A 247 10.43 -13.67 16.65
CA LYS A 247 9.80 -14.28 17.83
C LYS A 247 9.23 -13.24 18.79
N LYS A 248 9.97 -12.15 19.05
CA LYS A 248 9.50 -11.04 19.90
C LYS A 248 8.30 -10.31 19.28
N LEU A 249 8.31 -10.04 17.96
CA LEU A 249 7.18 -9.42 17.28
C LEU A 249 5.90 -10.25 17.39
N ILE A 250 6.00 -11.56 17.21
CA ILE A 250 4.86 -12.49 17.35
C ILE A 250 4.38 -12.56 18.78
N ALA A 251 5.29 -12.66 19.76
CA ALA A 251 4.95 -12.73 21.18
C ALA A 251 4.28 -11.43 21.70
N ALA A 252 4.52 -10.30 21.06
CA ALA A 252 3.90 -9.01 21.40
C ALA A 252 2.45 -8.86 20.91
N ILE A 253 1.94 -9.80 20.12
CA ILE A 253 0.56 -9.77 19.64
C ILE A 253 -0.38 -10.09 20.81
N PRO A 254 -1.39 -9.22 21.09
CA PRO A 254 -2.37 -9.50 22.12
C PRO A 254 -3.10 -10.80 21.83
N GLN A 255 -2.98 -11.79 22.72
CA GLN A 255 -3.78 -13.00 22.63
C GLN A 255 -5.23 -12.69 23.02
N PRO A 256 -6.24 -13.21 22.29
CA PRO A 256 -7.61 -13.05 22.71
C PRO A 256 -7.78 -13.64 24.11
N VAL A 257 -8.19 -12.81 25.07
CA VAL A 257 -8.52 -13.26 26.43
C VAL A 257 -9.65 -14.26 26.31
N LYS A 258 -9.40 -15.54 26.56
CA LYS A 258 -10.48 -16.51 26.76
C LYS A 258 -11.22 -16.11 28.03
N LEU A 259 -12.36 -15.43 27.89
CA LEU A 259 -13.30 -15.30 28.99
C LEU A 259 -13.78 -16.72 29.33
N VAL A 260 -13.19 -17.28 30.38
CA VAL A 260 -13.77 -18.46 31.04
C VAL A 260 -15.01 -17.91 31.74
N LEU A 261 -16.17 -18.12 31.15
CA LEU A 261 -17.43 -17.98 31.86
C LEU A 261 -17.44 -19.15 32.85
N ASP A 262 -17.14 -18.88 34.12
CA ASP A 262 -17.45 -19.81 35.19
C ASP A 262 -18.98 -19.96 35.21
N GLU A 263 -19.46 -21.08 34.71
CA GLU A 263 -20.84 -21.53 34.95
C GLU A 263 -20.91 -21.95 36.41
N GLY A 264 -21.38 -21.00 37.26
CA GLY A 264 -21.77 -21.28 38.64
C GLY A 264 -23.22 -21.74 38.73
#